data_d7369f903cae8c6b6d630469d68475e8
#
_entry.id   d7369f903cae8c6b6d630469d68475e8
#
_cell.length_a   1.000
_cell.length_b   1.000
_cell.length_c   1.000
_cell.angle_alpha   90.00
_cell.angle_beta   90.00
_cell.angle_gamma   90.00
#
_symmetry.space_group_name_H-M   'P 1'
#
loop_
_entity.id
_entity.type
_entity.pdbx_description
1 polymer ?
#
loop_
_entity_poly.entity_id
_entity_poly.type
_entity_poly.pdbx_seq_one_letter_code
_entity_poly.pdbx_strand_id
1 'polypeptide(L)'
;MQSGIFCADIGTSSLKAAFVTEEGTVLKFMRLPFPHPVRAVDWVQAFFASWRTLPADYAVEAVCISGNGPSIVAVPQTYRAPGVSTNAAGSLSAAVPSAGGINRADLINGIIEAAKHDTLFLWNEPMPQGITVSAIPAGASLFLPRIAAFHAKYPDIFANAARLFSGPEYLSYLLTGAAVTSLPDPRYEAAYWRQEDLTRVAETFLHIDACRLTGLLPPFVTAGTVIGSFCGIPVIAGVPDFIAALIGTGTLTAGTACDRAGSSEGLNVCIPQPCRAEKTLLLPSVIPDLWNLSSVIPSSGAAFSAFLVSHGFLGNDYIAAMERITEEPFVASGAYPETFAGQGRAFVEGLAFRIRRGCDALEQTSGFRPVYTLSGGQAHNTLWCQMKADITGRTFALPYFADGELIGDAALALYGLGNDKGRGENLALIAQRLIRIKRYYEPDAALAHRYTEKFLSHSETA
;
A
#
# COMPACT_ATOMS: atom_id res chain seq x y z
N MET A 1 3.08 22.25 -22.08
CA MET A 1 3.52 20.91 -21.62
C MET A 1 3.18 20.84 -20.15
N GLN A 2 2.37 19.86 -19.74
CA GLN A 2 2.01 19.67 -18.32
C GLN A 2 3.07 18.81 -17.67
N SER A 3 3.69 19.27 -16.58
CA SER A 3 4.69 18.52 -15.85
C SER A 3 4.11 17.85 -14.60
N GLY A 4 4.71 16.73 -14.20
CA GLY A 4 4.25 16.02 -13.02
C GLY A 4 4.96 14.67 -12.81
N ILE A 5 4.48 13.97 -11.81
CA ILE A 5 5.02 12.69 -11.35
C ILE A 5 4.19 11.54 -11.92
N PHE A 6 4.84 10.52 -12.45
CA PHE A 6 4.20 9.26 -12.76
C PHE A 6 4.27 8.33 -11.53
N CYS A 7 3.11 8.10 -10.95
CA CYS A 7 2.93 7.29 -9.75
C CYS A 7 2.32 5.93 -10.12
N ALA A 8 2.77 4.86 -9.47
CA ALA A 8 2.20 3.54 -9.67
C ALA A 8 2.12 2.77 -8.35
N ASP A 9 0.96 2.18 -8.08
CA ASP A 9 0.71 1.33 -6.92
C ASP A 9 0.41 -0.10 -7.36
N ILE A 10 1.25 -1.05 -6.94
CA ILE A 10 1.09 -2.46 -7.23
C ILE A 10 0.18 -3.08 -6.16
N GLY A 11 -1.12 -3.14 -6.45
CA GLY A 11 -2.07 -3.84 -5.60
C GLY A 11 -2.04 -5.36 -5.77
N THR A 12 -2.86 -6.07 -5.02
CA THR A 12 -2.96 -7.54 -5.11
C THR A 12 -3.65 -8.00 -6.42
N SER A 13 -4.63 -7.26 -6.91
CA SER A 13 -5.46 -7.64 -8.07
C SER A 13 -5.34 -6.70 -9.27
N SER A 14 -4.68 -5.57 -9.12
CA SER A 14 -4.54 -4.57 -10.17
C SER A 14 -3.36 -3.65 -9.88
N LEU A 15 -2.77 -3.09 -10.93
CA LEU A 15 -1.93 -1.92 -10.83
C LEU A 15 -2.80 -0.66 -10.99
N LYS A 16 -2.62 0.30 -10.09
CA LYS A 16 -3.13 1.65 -10.27
C LYS A 16 -1.98 2.55 -10.70
N ALA A 17 -2.22 3.49 -11.61
CA ALA A 17 -1.24 4.49 -11.99
C ALA A 17 -1.89 5.86 -12.16
N ALA A 18 -1.15 6.90 -11.85
CA ALA A 18 -1.60 8.27 -12.03
C ALA A 18 -0.46 9.17 -12.51
N PHE A 19 -0.86 10.23 -13.21
CA PHE A 19 0.02 11.37 -13.46
C PHE A 19 -0.47 12.54 -12.59
N VAL A 20 0.38 12.97 -11.66
CA VAL A 20 0.03 13.92 -10.60
C VAL A 20 0.92 15.15 -10.74
N THR A 21 0.32 16.35 -10.80
CA THR A 21 1.08 17.62 -10.85
C THR A 21 1.66 18.00 -9.49
N GLU A 22 2.57 18.96 -9.45
CA GLU A 22 3.16 19.50 -8.19
C GLU A 22 2.11 20.09 -7.23
N GLU A 23 0.92 20.45 -7.73
CA GLU A 23 -0.20 20.97 -6.93
C GLU A 23 -1.18 19.86 -6.49
N GLY A 24 -0.89 18.59 -6.80
CA GLY A 24 -1.73 17.46 -6.43
C GLY A 24 -2.95 17.24 -7.35
N THR A 25 -2.96 17.84 -8.53
CA THR A 25 -4.00 17.56 -9.52
C THR A 25 -3.68 16.26 -10.25
N VAL A 26 -4.62 15.32 -10.20
CA VAL A 26 -4.52 14.07 -10.97
C VAL A 26 -5.06 14.30 -12.37
N LEU A 27 -4.16 14.39 -13.34
CA LEU A 27 -4.51 14.65 -14.73
C LEU A 27 -4.87 13.39 -15.50
N LYS A 28 -4.34 12.24 -15.07
CA LYS A 28 -4.61 10.92 -15.64
C LYS A 28 -4.63 9.90 -14.52
N PHE A 29 -5.61 9.03 -14.54
CA PHE A 29 -5.70 7.85 -13.65
C PHE A 29 -6.04 6.61 -14.45
N MET A 30 -5.43 5.50 -14.10
CA MET A 30 -5.65 4.20 -14.72
C MET A 30 -5.64 3.12 -13.66
N ARG A 31 -6.50 2.13 -13.86
CA ARG A 31 -6.51 0.89 -13.07
C ARG A 31 -6.51 -0.28 -14.03
N LEU A 32 -5.50 -1.10 -13.96
CA LEU A 32 -5.29 -2.26 -14.85
C LEU A 32 -5.37 -3.53 -14.01
N PRO A 33 -6.43 -4.32 -14.16
CA PRO A 33 -6.57 -5.58 -13.45
C PRO A 33 -5.51 -6.58 -13.93
N PHE A 34 -5.04 -7.41 -13.01
CA PHE A 34 -4.14 -8.52 -13.34
C PHE A 34 -4.93 -9.77 -13.73
N PRO A 35 -4.37 -10.62 -14.62
CA PRO A 35 -4.89 -11.96 -14.85
C PRO A 35 -4.72 -12.83 -13.59
N HIS A 36 -5.43 -13.93 -13.52
CA HIS A 36 -5.28 -14.92 -12.46
C HIS A 36 -4.82 -16.25 -13.04
N PRO A 37 -3.77 -16.87 -12.47
CA PRO A 37 -2.90 -16.39 -11.40
C PRO A 37 -1.99 -15.22 -11.84
N VAL A 38 -1.68 -14.32 -10.94
CA VAL A 38 -0.80 -13.17 -11.18
C VAL A 38 0.66 -13.62 -11.26
N ARG A 39 1.42 -13.09 -12.20
CA ARG A 39 2.86 -13.31 -12.37
C ARG A 39 3.62 -11.99 -12.32
N ALA A 40 4.93 -12.04 -12.06
CA ALA A 40 5.77 -10.85 -12.02
C ALA A 40 5.70 -10.02 -13.32
N VAL A 41 5.68 -10.70 -14.49
CA VAL A 41 5.56 -10.05 -15.80
C VAL A 41 4.24 -9.28 -15.96
N ASP A 42 3.17 -9.67 -15.29
CA ASP A 42 1.87 -8.99 -15.39
C ASP A 42 1.93 -7.61 -14.75
N TRP A 43 2.71 -7.43 -13.67
CA TRP A 43 3.02 -6.14 -13.08
C TRP A 43 3.76 -5.21 -14.04
N VAL A 44 4.78 -5.77 -14.71
CA VAL A 44 5.61 -5.04 -15.69
C VAL A 44 4.79 -4.61 -16.90
N GLN A 45 3.96 -5.51 -17.42
CA GLN A 45 3.07 -5.22 -18.56
C GLN A 45 2.05 -4.14 -18.20
N ALA A 46 1.43 -4.21 -17.02
CA ALA A 46 0.48 -3.21 -16.55
C ALA A 46 1.15 -1.84 -16.36
N PHE A 47 2.36 -1.80 -15.80
CA PHE A 47 3.13 -0.57 -15.66
C PHE A 47 3.40 0.09 -17.02
N PHE A 48 3.94 -0.65 -17.98
CA PHE A 48 4.23 -0.09 -19.30
C PHE A 48 2.97 0.17 -20.14
N ALA A 49 1.89 -0.59 -19.95
CA ALA A 49 0.61 -0.27 -20.55
C ALA A 49 0.09 1.10 -20.04
N SER A 50 0.15 1.34 -18.74
CA SER A 50 -0.20 2.64 -18.15
C SER A 50 0.68 3.76 -18.68
N TRP A 51 2.00 3.54 -18.71
CA TRP A 51 2.96 4.51 -19.23
C TRP A 51 2.67 4.94 -20.68
N ARG A 52 2.38 3.97 -21.55
CA ARG A 52 2.09 4.22 -22.98
C ARG A 52 0.82 5.03 -23.21
N THR A 53 -0.07 5.15 -22.24
CA THR A 53 -1.31 5.96 -22.36
C THR A 53 -1.11 7.42 -22.00
N LEU A 54 0.07 7.81 -21.51
CA LEU A 54 0.35 9.21 -21.22
C LEU A 54 0.34 10.04 -22.51
N PRO A 55 -0.35 11.19 -22.53
CA PRO A 55 -0.31 12.10 -23.65
C PRO A 55 1.11 12.61 -23.93
N ALA A 56 1.42 12.89 -25.19
CA ALA A 56 2.75 13.33 -25.62
C ALA A 56 3.16 14.71 -25.05
N ASP A 57 2.19 15.51 -24.62
CA ASP A 57 2.38 16.82 -24.01
C ASP A 57 2.59 16.76 -22.49
N TYR A 58 2.63 15.54 -21.88
CA TYR A 58 2.95 15.36 -20.47
C TYR A 58 4.45 15.14 -20.30
N ALA A 59 5.08 15.99 -19.48
CA ALA A 59 6.47 15.87 -19.08
C ALA A 59 6.57 15.14 -17.72
N VAL A 60 7.02 13.90 -17.73
CA VAL A 60 7.27 13.14 -16.50
C VAL A 60 8.57 13.62 -15.87
N GLU A 61 8.50 14.18 -14.66
CA GLU A 61 9.66 14.68 -13.91
C GLU A 61 10.32 13.59 -13.05
N ALA A 62 9.52 12.66 -12.55
CA ALA A 62 10.01 11.46 -11.84
C ALA A 62 8.98 10.33 -11.89
N VAL A 63 9.46 9.13 -11.56
CA VAL A 63 8.66 7.93 -11.31
C VAL A 63 8.78 7.56 -9.85
N CYS A 64 7.66 7.28 -9.18
CA CYS A 64 7.62 6.65 -7.86
C CYS A 64 6.64 5.49 -7.85
N ILE A 65 7.04 4.39 -7.20
CA ILE A 65 6.28 3.14 -7.22
C ILE A 65 6.09 2.68 -5.78
N SER A 66 4.82 2.56 -5.37
CA SER A 66 4.42 1.85 -4.16
C SER A 66 3.84 0.47 -4.48
N GLY A 67 3.57 -0.31 -3.48
CA GLY A 67 2.88 -1.57 -3.72
C GLY A 67 2.80 -2.49 -2.52
N ASN A 68 2.10 -3.60 -2.75
CA ASN A 68 1.90 -4.60 -1.71
C ASN A 68 3.24 -5.24 -1.30
N GLY A 69 3.55 -5.13 -0.05
CA GLY A 69 4.60 -5.89 0.61
C GLY A 69 4.00 -6.70 1.76
N PRO A 70 4.60 -7.81 2.14
CA PRO A 70 5.87 -8.41 1.73
C PRO A 70 5.68 -9.52 0.67
N SER A 71 5.29 -9.18 -0.55
CA SER A 71 5.41 -10.09 -1.70
C SER A 71 6.89 -10.31 -2.04
N ILE A 72 7.24 -11.47 -2.55
CA ILE A 72 8.62 -11.81 -2.93
C ILE A 72 8.68 -12.06 -4.44
N VAL A 73 9.62 -11.39 -5.11
CA VAL A 73 9.97 -11.67 -6.51
C VAL A 73 11.41 -12.14 -6.58
N ALA A 74 11.62 -13.36 -7.07
CA ALA A 74 12.96 -13.90 -7.31
C ALA A 74 13.39 -13.66 -8.76
N VAL A 75 14.56 -13.04 -8.91
CA VAL A 75 15.20 -12.80 -10.20
C VAL A 75 16.35 -13.79 -10.38
N PRO A 76 16.41 -14.55 -11.50
CA PRO A 76 17.42 -15.58 -11.71
C PRO A 76 18.82 -15.00 -12.00
N GLN A 77 19.89 -15.78 -11.74
CA GLN A 77 21.29 -15.38 -11.96
C GLN A 77 21.62 -15.09 -13.43
N THR A 78 20.88 -15.68 -14.35
CA THR A 78 21.08 -15.49 -15.80
C THR A 78 20.58 -14.14 -16.31
N TYR A 79 19.85 -13.41 -15.47
CA TYR A 79 19.25 -12.12 -15.85
C TYR A 79 20.26 -10.97 -15.73
N ARG A 80 20.37 -10.20 -16.82
CA ARG A 80 20.98 -8.86 -16.82
C ARG A 80 19.92 -7.86 -17.27
N ALA A 81 19.64 -6.87 -16.42
CA ALA A 81 18.74 -5.78 -16.80
C ALA A 81 19.24 -5.13 -18.10
N PRO A 82 18.39 -4.95 -19.12
CA PRO A 82 18.79 -4.28 -20.36
C PRO A 82 19.33 -2.88 -20.05
N GLY A 83 20.56 -2.56 -20.49
CA GLY A 83 21.19 -1.25 -20.28
C GLY A 83 22.05 -1.11 -19.03
N VAL A 84 22.23 -2.16 -18.22
CA VAL A 84 23.13 -2.14 -17.05
C VAL A 84 24.50 -2.70 -17.44
N SER A 85 25.54 -1.87 -17.40
CA SER A 85 26.93 -2.31 -17.45
C SER A 85 27.47 -2.50 -16.03
N THR A 86 28.00 -3.69 -15.73
CA THR A 86 28.74 -3.92 -14.49
C THR A 86 30.18 -3.47 -14.68
N ASN A 87 30.68 -2.56 -13.84
CA ASN A 87 32.11 -2.32 -13.73
C ASN A 87 32.80 -3.54 -13.09
N ALA A 88 34.07 -3.77 -13.45
CA ALA A 88 34.88 -4.90 -12.99
C ALA A 88 35.07 -5.01 -11.45
N ALA A 89 34.51 -4.09 -10.67
CA ALA A 89 34.56 -4.04 -9.21
C ALA A 89 33.22 -4.38 -8.53
N GLY A 90 32.20 -4.89 -9.28
CA GLY A 90 30.90 -5.27 -8.70
C GLY A 90 30.01 -4.09 -8.27
N SER A 91 30.42 -2.86 -8.49
CA SER A 91 29.63 -1.66 -8.26
C SER A 91 28.70 -1.44 -9.45
N LEU A 92 27.39 -1.49 -9.20
CA LEU A 92 26.34 -1.19 -10.17
C LEU A 92 26.32 0.32 -10.42
N SER A 93 26.96 0.78 -11.48
CA SER A 93 26.73 2.13 -11.98
C SER A 93 25.56 2.07 -12.96
N ALA A 94 24.44 2.64 -12.58
CA ALA A 94 23.27 2.82 -13.44
C ALA A 94 23.55 3.91 -14.49
N ALA A 95 24.38 3.58 -15.48
CA ALA A 95 24.47 4.35 -16.70
C ALA A 95 23.61 3.64 -17.75
N VAL A 96 22.36 4.03 -17.87
CA VAL A 96 21.65 3.85 -19.15
C VAL A 96 22.50 4.59 -20.18
N PRO A 97 22.99 3.94 -21.27
CA PRO A 97 23.82 4.60 -22.24
C PRO A 97 23.08 5.82 -22.76
N SER A 98 23.62 7.00 -22.49
CA SER A 98 23.27 8.20 -23.21
C SER A 98 23.65 7.97 -24.67
N ALA A 99 22.67 8.01 -25.57
CA ALA A 99 22.81 8.13 -27.01
C ALA A 99 23.72 7.06 -27.68
N GLY A 100 23.18 5.86 -27.82
CA GLY A 100 23.79 4.82 -28.65
C GLY A 100 22.77 3.74 -29.03
N GLY A 101 21.74 4.07 -29.81
CA GLY A 101 21.09 3.11 -30.71
C GLY A 101 19.96 2.20 -30.19
N ILE A 102 19.65 2.13 -28.91
CA ILE A 102 18.49 1.30 -28.47
C ILE A 102 17.21 2.17 -28.47
N ASN A 103 16.26 1.77 -29.30
CA ASN A 103 14.94 2.37 -29.33
C ASN A 103 14.23 2.11 -27.96
N ARG A 104 13.54 3.12 -27.43
CA ARG A 104 12.76 3.01 -26.17
C ARG A 104 11.77 1.84 -26.19
N ALA A 105 11.16 1.55 -27.32
CA ALA A 105 10.25 0.41 -27.47
C ALA A 105 10.97 -0.94 -27.32
N ASP A 106 12.19 -1.06 -27.85
CA ASP A 106 13.00 -2.27 -27.76
C ASP A 106 13.48 -2.49 -26.32
N LEU A 107 13.85 -1.42 -25.61
CA LEU A 107 14.18 -1.47 -24.17
C LEU A 107 13.00 -2.00 -23.35
N ILE A 108 11.82 -1.42 -23.54
CA ILE A 108 10.59 -1.85 -22.83
C ILE A 108 10.26 -3.32 -23.14
N ASN A 109 10.35 -3.73 -24.39
CA ASN A 109 10.10 -5.11 -24.79
C ASN A 109 11.12 -6.06 -24.15
N GLY A 110 12.40 -5.67 -24.11
CA GLY A 110 13.46 -6.43 -23.44
C GLY A 110 13.20 -6.62 -21.95
N ILE A 111 12.71 -5.57 -21.25
CA ILE A 111 12.34 -5.65 -19.84
C ILE A 111 11.16 -6.61 -19.64
N ILE A 112 10.12 -6.54 -20.49
CA ILE A 112 8.96 -7.42 -20.42
C ILE A 112 9.36 -8.88 -20.67
N GLU A 113 10.20 -9.15 -21.67
CA GLU A 113 10.68 -10.51 -21.96
C GLU A 113 11.47 -11.09 -20.80
N ALA A 114 12.33 -10.31 -20.21
CA ALA A 114 13.11 -10.72 -19.04
C ALA A 114 12.23 -11.08 -17.85
N ALA A 115 11.23 -10.27 -17.54
CA ALA A 115 10.31 -10.48 -16.43
C ALA A 115 9.46 -11.78 -16.55
N LYS A 116 9.43 -12.43 -17.71
CA LYS A 116 8.77 -13.73 -17.86
C LYS A 116 9.46 -14.87 -17.11
N HIS A 117 10.73 -14.69 -16.76
CA HIS A 117 11.53 -15.67 -16.05
C HIS A 117 11.56 -15.46 -14.54
N ASP A 118 10.96 -14.36 -14.06
CA ASP A 118 10.93 -14.00 -12.65
C ASP A 118 9.76 -14.70 -11.95
N THR A 119 10.00 -15.14 -10.71
CA THR A 119 9.01 -15.89 -9.94
C THR A 119 8.44 -15.03 -8.83
N LEU A 120 7.11 -14.86 -8.85
CA LEU A 120 6.35 -14.11 -7.86
C LEU A 120 5.75 -15.05 -6.81
N PHE A 121 5.82 -14.63 -5.54
CA PHE A 121 5.11 -15.18 -4.41
C PHE A 121 4.40 -14.04 -3.67
N LEU A 122 3.08 -13.97 -3.80
CA LEU A 122 2.29 -12.89 -3.24
C LEU A 122 2.24 -12.94 -1.71
N TRP A 123 2.11 -11.78 -1.09
CA TRP A 123 2.02 -11.63 0.37
C TRP A 123 0.87 -12.42 0.99
N ASN A 124 -0.24 -12.60 0.28
CA ASN A 124 -1.45 -13.31 0.72
C ASN A 124 -1.50 -14.78 0.29
N GLU A 125 -0.48 -15.29 -0.39
CA GLU A 125 -0.43 -16.73 -0.67
C GLU A 125 -0.34 -17.52 0.64
N PRO A 126 -1.02 -18.68 0.73
CA PRO A 126 -0.99 -19.49 1.93
C PRO A 126 0.44 -19.99 2.23
N MET A 127 0.74 -20.15 3.51
CA MET A 127 1.99 -20.79 3.92
C MET A 127 2.02 -22.24 3.43
N PRO A 128 3.18 -22.75 2.97
CA PRO A 128 3.32 -24.14 2.59
C PRO A 128 2.94 -25.08 3.75
N GLN A 129 2.45 -26.28 3.41
CA GLN A 129 2.05 -27.26 4.41
C GLN A 129 3.19 -27.58 5.39
N GLY A 130 2.88 -27.61 6.68
CA GLY A 130 3.84 -27.86 7.75
C GLY A 130 4.65 -26.64 8.22
N ILE A 131 4.47 -25.47 7.59
CA ILE A 131 5.12 -24.22 7.99
C ILE A 131 4.10 -23.27 8.61
N THR A 132 4.37 -22.84 9.86
CA THR A 132 3.60 -21.78 10.51
C THR A 132 4.48 -20.55 10.74
N VAL A 133 3.91 -19.36 10.62
CA VAL A 133 4.64 -18.10 10.83
C VAL A 133 5.32 -18.07 12.21
N SER A 134 4.62 -18.55 13.25
CA SER A 134 5.15 -18.61 14.63
C SER A 134 6.33 -19.55 14.83
N ALA A 135 6.54 -20.52 13.95
CA ALA A 135 7.69 -21.43 14.01
C ALA A 135 8.96 -20.81 13.41
N ILE A 136 8.84 -19.71 12.66
CA ILE A 136 9.97 -19.06 12.01
C ILE A 136 10.56 -18.03 12.97
N PRO A 137 11.86 -18.12 13.33
CA PRO A 137 12.49 -17.24 14.32
C PRO A 137 12.84 -15.86 13.70
N ALA A 138 11.86 -15.20 13.11
CA ALA A 138 12.01 -14.00 12.28
C ALA A 138 11.92 -12.68 13.07
N GLY A 139 11.83 -12.72 14.39
CA GLY A 139 11.63 -11.49 15.20
C GLY A 139 10.34 -10.76 14.83
N ALA A 140 10.45 -9.47 14.56
CA ALA A 140 9.33 -8.63 14.12
C ALA A 140 9.20 -8.52 12.58
N SER A 141 10.02 -9.27 11.82
CA SER A 141 10.05 -9.17 10.37
C SER A 141 8.76 -9.67 9.72
N LEU A 142 8.24 -8.89 8.80
CA LEU A 142 7.13 -9.25 7.92
C LEU A 142 7.62 -10.02 6.68
N PHE A 143 8.89 -9.83 6.30
CA PHE A 143 9.48 -10.39 5.08
C PHE A 143 10.11 -11.77 5.29
N LEU A 144 10.85 -11.98 6.38
CA LEU A 144 11.54 -13.24 6.61
C LEU A 144 10.59 -14.46 6.62
N PRO A 145 9.38 -14.40 7.20
CA PRO A 145 8.43 -15.50 7.07
C PRO A 145 8.00 -15.77 5.63
N ARG A 146 7.87 -14.73 4.80
CA ARG A 146 7.52 -14.89 3.38
C ARG A 146 8.67 -15.45 2.56
N ILE A 147 9.91 -15.06 2.87
CA ILE A 147 11.12 -15.62 2.27
C ILE A 147 11.26 -17.10 2.63
N ALA A 148 10.99 -17.48 3.87
CA ALA A 148 11.00 -18.86 4.31
C ALA A 148 9.92 -19.69 3.58
N ALA A 149 8.71 -19.15 3.43
CA ALA A 149 7.64 -19.77 2.66
C ALA A 149 8.01 -19.92 1.17
N PHE A 150 8.62 -18.89 0.58
CA PHE A 150 9.12 -18.93 -0.79
C PHE A 150 10.17 -20.03 -0.99
N HIS A 151 11.17 -20.10 -0.10
CA HIS A 151 12.19 -21.14 -0.12
C HIS A 151 11.58 -22.55 -0.07
N ALA A 152 10.62 -22.78 0.81
CA ALA A 152 9.97 -24.09 0.93
C ALA A 152 9.12 -24.46 -0.28
N LYS A 153 8.48 -23.47 -0.92
CA LYS A 153 7.63 -23.70 -2.10
C LYS A 153 8.44 -23.86 -3.39
N TYR A 154 9.55 -23.12 -3.50
CA TYR A 154 10.36 -23.02 -4.72
C TYR A 154 11.86 -23.18 -4.45
N PRO A 155 12.32 -24.34 -3.89
CA PRO A 155 13.71 -24.53 -3.47
C PRO A 155 14.72 -24.35 -4.61
N ASP A 156 14.43 -24.87 -5.80
CA ASP A 156 15.33 -24.77 -6.96
C ASP A 156 15.42 -23.33 -7.46
N ILE A 157 14.31 -22.59 -7.45
CA ILE A 157 14.30 -21.17 -7.85
C ILE A 157 15.08 -20.35 -6.84
N PHE A 158 14.88 -20.59 -5.55
CA PHE A 158 15.63 -19.93 -4.49
C PHE A 158 17.14 -20.18 -4.59
N ALA A 159 17.53 -21.44 -4.85
CA ALA A 159 18.94 -21.80 -5.02
C ALA A 159 19.60 -21.09 -6.21
N ASN A 160 18.84 -20.83 -7.29
CA ASN A 160 19.33 -20.18 -8.51
C ASN A 160 19.00 -18.69 -8.59
N ALA A 161 18.39 -18.10 -7.56
CA ALA A 161 18.09 -16.67 -7.52
C ALA A 161 19.36 -15.82 -7.39
N ALA A 162 19.41 -14.71 -8.11
CA ALA A 162 20.41 -13.67 -7.93
C ALA A 162 20.01 -12.67 -6.86
N ARG A 163 18.71 -12.31 -6.82
CA ARG A 163 18.13 -11.34 -5.89
C ARG A 163 16.68 -11.71 -5.55
N LEU A 164 16.25 -11.28 -4.37
CA LEU A 164 14.86 -11.28 -3.92
C LEU A 164 14.42 -9.84 -3.69
N PHE A 165 13.32 -9.45 -4.31
CA PHE A 165 12.75 -8.10 -4.19
C PHE A 165 11.34 -8.16 -3.61
N SER A 166 10.86 -7.04 -3.05
CA SER A 166 9.44 -6.79 -2.90
C SER A 166 8.85 -6.19 -4.18
N GLY A 167 7.52 -5.91 -4.19
CA GLY A 167 6.85 -5.40 -5.40
C GLY A 167 7.42 -4.08 -5.91
N PRO A 168 7.47 -3.01 -5.11
CA PRO A 168 7.97 -1.69 -5.54
C PRO A 168 9.42 -1.73 -5.99
N GLU A 169 10.27 -2.40 -5.22
CA GLU A 169 11.71 -2.49 -5.51
C GLU A 169 11.98 -3.32 -6.77
N TYR A 170 11.16 -4.35 -7.03
CA TYR A 170 11.29 -5.14 -8.25
C TYR A 170 11.07 -4.29 -9.51
N LEU A 171 9.97 -3.54 -9.60
CA LEU A 171 9.75 -2.66 -10.74
C LEU A 171 10.81 -1.56 -10.84
N SER A 172 11.19 -0.96 -9.72
CA SER A 172 12.25 0.05 -9.68
C SER A 172 13.58 -0.51 -10.16
N TYR A 173 13.92 -1.75 -9.77
CA TYR A 173 15.10 -2.47 -10.27
C TYR A 173 15.06 -2.67 -11.79
N LEU A 174 13.93 -3.09 -12.34
CA LEU A 174 13.79 -3.29 -13.79
C LEU A 174 13.95 -1.99 -14.59
N LEU A 175 13.56 -0.85 -14.01
CA LEU A 175 13.69 0.46 -14.64
C LEU A 175 15.12 1.03 -14.55
N THR A 176 15.85 0.77 -13.47
CA THR A 176 17.11 1.45 -13.15
C THR A 176 18.33 0.54 -13.13
N GLY A 177 18.14 -0.76 -12.93
CA GLY A 177 19.20 -1.70 -12.61
C GLY A 177 19.72 -1.62 -11.16
N ALA A 178 19.23 -0.67 -10.36
CA ALA A 178 19.65 -0.51 -8.97
C ALA A 178 18.93 -1.52 -8.07
N ALA A 179 19.68 -2.49 -7.54
CA ALA A 179 19.16 -3.45 -6.57
C ALA A 179 19.21 -2.84 -5.17
N VAL A 180 18.09 -2.33 -4.70
CA VAL A 180 17.94 -1.70 -3.38
C VAL A 180 16.64 -2.14 -2.71
N THR A 181 16.60 -2.04 -1.37
CA THR A 181 15.39 -2.18 -0.56
C THR A 181 15.08 -0.85 0.11
N SER A 182 13.91 -0.32 -0.11
CA SER A 182 13.51 0.98 0.43
C SER A 182 12.99 0.86 1.85
N LEU A 183 13.65 1.52 2.82
CA LEU A 183 13.13 1.68 4.18
C LEU A 183 12.35 2.99 4.28
N PRO A 184 11.09 2.97 4.72
CA PRO A 184 10.32 4.17 4.99
C PRO A 184 10.99 5.11 6.01
N ASP A 185 11.60 4.52 7.02
CA ASP A 185 12.40 5.16 8.07
C ASP A 185 13.35 4.10 8.64
N PRO A 186 14.55 4.42 9.13
CA PRO A 186 15.48 3.43 9.69
C PRO A 186 14.89 2.55 10.79
N ARG A 187 13.91 3.04 11.56
CA ARG A 187 13.22 2.27 12.60
C ARG A 187 12.38 1.09 12.04
N TYR A 188 12.15 1.06 10.72
CA TYR A 188 11.47 -0.08 10.05
C TYR A 188 12.38 -1.29 9.85
N GLU A 189 13.70 -1.20 10.09
CA GLU A 189 14.62 -2.31 9.88
C GLU A 189 14.12 -3.61 10.53
N ALA A 190 13.57 -3.54 11.74
CA ALA A 190 13.01 -4.72 12.41
C ALA A 190 11.78 -5.33 11.70
N ALA A 191 10.98 -4.51 11.02
CA ALA A 191 9.83 -4.98 10.26
C ALA A 191 10.23 -5.58 8.89
N TYR A 192 11.38 -5.18 8.38
CA TYR A 192 11.99 -5.79 7.20
C TYR A 192 12.84 -6.98 7.63
N TRP A 193 14.09 -6.77 8.02
CA TRP A 193 14.97 -7.78 8.62
C TRP A 193 16.17 -7.11 9.30
N ARG A 194 16.45 -7.51 10.53
CA ARG A 194 17.73 -7.25 11.17
C ARG A 194 18.71 -8.33 10.79
N GLN A 195 19.99 -8.02 10.76
CA GLN A 195 21.02 -8.99 10.43
C GLN A 195 21.00 -10.22 11.37
N GLU A 196 20.72 -10.03 12.65
CA GLU A 196 20.60 -11.11 13.64
C GLU A 196 19.43 -12.05 13.36
N ASP A 197 18.25 -11.51 13.00
CA ASP A 197 17.06 -12.31 12.67
C ASP A 197 17.26 -13.05 11.34
N LEU A 198 17.90 -12.39 10.36
CA LEU A 198 18.26 -12.98 9.08
C LEU A 198 19.21 -14.15 9.26
N THR A 199 20.29 -13.99 10.04
CA THR A 199 21.24 -15.07 10.36
C THR A 199 20.53 -16.23 11.04
N ARG A 200 19.69 -15.94 12.03
CA ARG A 200 18.93 -16.98 12.76
C ARG A 200 17.99 -17.75 11.82
N VAL A 201 17.24 -17.06 10.97
CA VAL A 201 16.34 -17.73 9.99
C VAL A 201 17.16 -18.57 9.01
N ALA A 202 18.26 -18.06 8.48
CA ALA A 202 19.11 -18.79 7.54
C ALA A 202 19.62 -20.10 8.14
N GLU A 203 20.26 -20.02 9.31
CA GLU A 203 20.98 -21.16 9.90
C GLU A 203 20.04 -22.17 10.59
N THR A 204 19.01 -21.69 11.33
CA THR A 204 18.20 -22.57 12.16
C THR A 204 16.90 -23.03 11.51
N PHE A 205 16.42 -22.33 10.48
CA PHE A 205 15.16 -22.66 9.81
C PHE A 205 15.33 -23.08 8.34
N LEU A 206 16.11 -22.31 7.56
CA LEU A 206 16.35 -22.64 6.15
C LEU A 206 17.50 -23.63 5.96
N HIS A 207 18.36 -23.79 6.95
CA HIS A 207 19.57 -24.63 6.91
C HIS A 207 20.52 -24.26 5.75
N ILE A 208 20.69 -22.94 5.53
CA ILE A 208 21.60 -22.39 4.53
C ILE A 208 22.60 -21.44 5.19
N ASP A 209 23.69 -21.14 4.46
CA ASP A 209 24.65 -20.11 4.86
C ASP A 209 23.97 -18.74 4.97
N ALA A 210 24.16 -18.04 6.09
CA ALA A 210 23.62 -16.69 6.30
C ALA A 210 24.14 -15.69 5.25
N CYS A 211 25.39 -15.85 4.79
CA CYS A 211 25.95 -15.02 3.72
C CYS A 211 25.17 -15.19 2.40
N ARG A 212 24.67 -16.41 2.13
CA ARG A 212 23.83 -16.66 0.95
C ARG A 212 22.52 -15.89 1.04
N LEU A 213 21.82 -15.93 2.19
CA LEU A 213 20.56 -15.19 2.36
C LEU A 213 20.79 -13.69 2.32
N THR A 214 21.80 -13.18 3.02
CA THR A 214 22.21 -11.76 2.96
C THR A 214 22.52 -11.32 1.53
N GLY A 215 23.21 -12.14 0.76
CA GLY A 215 23.54 -11.85 -0.63
C GLY A 215 22.34 -11.83 -1.58
N LEU A 216 21.21 -12.43 -1.21
CA LEU A 216 19.98 -12.37 -1.99
C LEU A 216 19.18 -11.08 -1.77
N LEU A 217 19.36 -10.45 -0.60
CA LEU A 217 18.60 -9.27 -0.21
C LEU A 217 19.35 -8.00 -0.58
N PRO A 218 18.74 -7.08 -1.33
CA PRO A 218 19.37 -5.81 -1.67
C PRO A 218 19.62 -4.93 -0.43
N PRO A 219 20.66 -4.09 -0.44
CA PRO A 219 20.94 -3.17 0.65
C PRO A 219 19.84 -2.14 0.85
N PHE A 220 19.70 -1.66 2.09
CA PHE A 220 18.73 -0.63 2.42
C PHE A 220 19.12 0.74 1.89
N VAL A 221 18.12 1.47 1.40
CA VAL A 221 18.15 2.90 1.11
C VAL A 221 16.98 3.59 1.77
N THR A 222 17.07 4.87 2.04
CA THR A 222 15.95 5.64 2.57
C THR A 222 14.90 5.90 1.48
N ALA A 223 13.63 5.75 1.80
CA ALA A 223 12.54 6.12 0.91
C ALA A 223 12.65 7.59 0.46
N GLY A 224 12.25 7.87 -0.78
CA GLY A 224 12.44 9.19 -1.38
C GLY A 224 13.82 9.43 -1.99
N THR A 225 14.78 8.50 -1.88
CA THR A 225 16.08 8.61 -2.54
C THR A 225 15.93 8.42 -4.06
N VAL A 226 16.64 9.22 -4.86
CA VAL A 226 16.82 8.98 -6.30
C VAL A 226 17.72 7.76 -6.48
N ILE A 227 17.17 6.65 -6.98
CA ILE A 227 17.88 5.36 -7.11
C ILE A 227 18.37 5.07 -8.52
N GLY A 228 18.19 6.00 -9.43
CA GLY A 228 18.59 5.89 -10.82
C GLY A 228 17.63 6.61 -11.75
N SER A 229 17.67 6.28 -13.03
CA SER A 229 16.76 6.88 -14.02
C SER A 229 16.29 5.86 -15.06
N PHE A 230 15.07 6.07 -15.57
CA PHE A 230 14.52 5.37 -16.72
C PHE A 230 14.38 6.34 -17.89
N CYS A 231 15.11 6.13 -18.96
CA CYS A 231 15.15 7.04 -20.12
C CYS A 231 15.41 8.50 -19.74
N GLY A 232 16.31 8.74 -18.77
CA GLY A 232 16.66 10.08 -18.29
C GLY A 232 15.67 10.65 -17.25
N ILE A 233 14.61 9.94 -16.90
CA ILE A 233 13.63 10.35 -15.89
C ILE A 233 14.02 9.73 -14.55
N PRO A 234 14.23 10.51 -13.47
CA PRO A 234 14.55 10.00 -12.15
C PRO A 234 13.51 8.98 -11.64
N VAL A 235 13.99 7.88 -11.04
CA VAL A 235 13.17 6.91 -10.32
C VAL A 235 13.47 7.04 -8.83
N ILE A 236 12.40 7.21 -8.06
CA ILE A 236 12.45 7.45 -6.63
C ILE A 236 12.16 6.15 -5.88
N ALA A 237 12.94 5.87 -4.84
CA ALA A 237 12.69 4.76 -3.93
C ALA A 237 11.33 4.95 -3.23
N GLY A 238 10.35 4.13 -3.58
CA GLY A 238 9.00 4.17 -3.05
C GLY A 238 8.88 3.47 -1.70
N VAL A 239 7.66 3.17 -1.29
CA VAL A 239 7.34 2.56 0.00
C VAL A 239 6.22 1.51 -0.16
N PRO A 240 5.97 0.64 0.82
CA PRO A 240 4.75 -0.18 0.83
C PRO A 240 3.49 0.66 0.71
N ASP A 241 2.45 0.09 0.08
CA ASP A 241 1.16 0.72 -0.20
C ASP A 241 0.53 1.42 1.02
N PHE A 242 0.57 0.75 2.20
CA PHE A 242 0.01 1.33 3.42
C PHE A 242 0.77 2.58 3.90
N ILE A 243 2.08 2.64 3.70
CA ILE A 243 2.89 3.83 4.02
C ILE A 243 2.62 4.94 3.00
N ALA A 244 2.56 4.60 1.70
CA ALA A 244 2.22 5.56 0.67
C ALA A 244 0.84 6.20 0.94
N ALA A 245 -0.15 5.39 1.37
CA ALA A 245 -1.45 5.89 1.77
C ALA A 245 -1.41 6.80 3.01
N LEU A 246 -0.56 6.54 4.01
CA LEU A 246 -0.36 7.44 5.15
C LEU A 246 0.21 8.79 4.70
N ILE A 247 1.16 8.77 3.76
CA ILE A 247 1.71 10.00 3.17
C ILE A 247 0.60 10.74 2.41
N GLY A 248 -0.10 10.07 1.52
CA GLY A 248 -1.10 10.68 0.64
C GLY A 248 -2.43 11.03 1.31
N THR A 249 -2.63 10.66 2.57
CA THR A 249 -3.74 11.13 3.42
C THR A 249 -3.32 12.21 4.41
N GLY A 250 -2.02 12.57 4.45
CA GLY A 250 -1.49 13.57 5.39
C GLY A 250 -1.41 13.07 6.83
N THR A 251 -1.38 11.76 7.07
CA THR A 251 -1.25 11.17 8.40
C THR A 251 0.22 11.24 8.85
N LEU A 252 0.78 12.46 8.88
CA LEU A 252 2.20 12.76 9.03
C LEU A 252 2.52 13.77 10.13
N THR A 253 1.51 14.28 10.81
CA THR A 253 1.67 15.18 11.98
C THR A 253 0.83 14.67 13.13
N ALA A 254 1.28 14.92 14.37
CA ALA A 254 0.59 14.42 15.54
C ALA A 254 -0.90 14.84 15.56
N GLY A 255 -1.78 13.88 15.78
CA GLY A 255 -3.23 14.07 15.79
C GLY A 255 -3.90 13.99 14.40
N THR A 256 -3.16 13.83 13.28
CA THR A 256 -3.77 13.54 11.99
C THR A 256 -4.09 12.04 11.85
N ALA A 257 -5.15 11.73 11.11
CA ALA A 257 -5.65 10.37 10.98
C ALA A 257 -6.18 10.05 9.59
N CYS A 258 -6.21 8.77 9.26
CA CYS A 258 -6.87 8.29 8.05
C CYS A 258 -7.64 6.99 8.28
N ASP A 259 -8.58 6.77 7.38
CA ASP A 259 -9.31 5.53 7.20
C ASP A 259 -9.02 5.00 5.79
N ARG A 260 -8.23 3.94 5.71
CA ARG A 260 -7.84 3.26 4.47
C ARG A 260 -8.73 2.06 4.25
N ALA A 261 -9.77 2.25 3.47
CA ALA A 261 -10.83 1.26 3.29
C ALA A 261 -10.77 0.60 1.90
N GLY A 262 -10.18 -0.58 1.86
CA GLY A 262 -10.09 -1.48 0.71
C GLY A 262 -10.78 -2.82 0.97
N SER A 263 -10.14 -3.93 0.60
CA SER A 263 -10.58 -5.30 0.96
C SER A 263 -10.58 -5.52 2.47
N SER A 264 -9.58 -5.00 3.17
CA SER A 264 -9.54 -4.76 4.62
C SER A 264 -9.58 -3.26 4.88
N GLU A 265 -9.75 -2.86 6.13
CA GLU A 265 -9.79 -1.46 6.53
C GLU A 265 -8.78 -1.19 7.64
N GLY A 266 -8.02 -0.13 7.50
CA GLY A 266 -7.01 0.29 8.45
C GLY A 266 -7.24 1.72 8.91
N LEU A 267 -7.63 1.87 10.17
CA LEU A 267 -7.67 3.16 10.85
C LEU A 267 -6.29 3.48 11.40
N ASN A 268 -5.82 4.70 11.19
CA ASN A 268 -4.48 5.10 11.58
C ASN A 268 -4.50 6.50 12.19
N VAL A 269 -3.71 6.70 13.24
CA VAL A 269 -3.50 8.01 13.88
C VAL A 269 -2.01 8.23 14.05
N CYS A 270 -1.52 9.38 13.61
CA CYS A 270 -0.15 9.80 13.83
C CYS A 270 -0.01 10.34 15.27
N ILE A 271 0.99 9.85 16.01
CA ILE A 271 1.19 10.16 17.42
C ILE A 271 2.65 10.56 17.71
N PRO A 272 2.90 11.46 18.67
CA PRO A 272 4.24 11.95 18.97
C PRO A 272 5.08 11.02 19.85
N GLN A 273 4.44 10.08 20.54
CA GLN A 273 5.13 9.13 21.42
C GLN A 273 4.57 7.72 21.24
N PRO A 274 5.42 6.68 21.31
CA PRO A 274 4.97 5.32 21.15
C PRO A 274 4.09 4.89 22.33
N CYS A 275 2.84 4.56 22.03
CA CYS A 275 1.92 3.94 22.98
C CYS A 275 1.21 2.77 22.32
N ARG A 276 0.82 1.79 23.11
CA ARG A 276 0.11 0.59 22.65
C ARG A 276 -1.09 0.33 23.54
N ALA A 277 -2.17 -0.11 22.92
CA ALA A 277 -3.29 -0.75 23.59
C ALA A 277 -3.51 -2.14 23.02
N GLU A 278 -4.33 -2.92 23.69
CA GLU A 278 -4.78 -4.21 23.19
C GLU A 278 -5.44 -4.04 21.83
N LYS A 279 -5.14 -4.94 20.89
CA LYS A 279 -5.68 -4.93 19.51
C LYS A 279 -5.28 -3.72 18.65
N THR A 280 -4.23 -2.96 19.06
CA THR A 280 -3.63 -1.94 18.21
C THR A 280 -2.24 -2.36 17.73
N LEU A 281 -1.85 -1.85 16.56
CA LEU A 281 -0.50 -1.99 16.01
C LEU A 281 0.22 -0.65 16.11
N LEU A 282 1.48 -0.69 16.46
CA LEU A 282 2.34 0.48 16.53
C LEU A 282 3.51 0.30 15.57
N LEU A 283 3.64 1.21 14.62
CA LEU A 283 4.75 1.29 13.67
C LEU A 283 5.37 2.68 13.70
N PRO A 284 6.62 2.84 13.31
CA PRO A 284 7.19 4.17 13.09
C PRO A 284 6.39 4.95 12.03
N SER A 285 6.35 6.27 12.12
CA SER A 285 6.00 7.12 10.97
C SER A 285 7.20 7.24 10.02
N VAL A 286 6.96 7.65 8.78
CA VAL A 286 8.02 8.09 7.86
C VAL A 286 8.62 9.43 8.28
N ILE A 287 7.98 10.14 9.19
CA ILE A 287 8.50 11.37 9.80
C ILE A 287 9.28 10.97 11.06
N PRO A 288 10.54 11.39 11.20
CA PRO A 288 11.33 11.15 12.41
C PRO A 288 10.56 11.55 13.68
N ASP A 289 10.77 10.79 14.76
CA ASP A 289 10.19 11.00 16.08
C ASP A 289 8.66 10.89 16.18
N LEU A 290 7.96 10.59 15.07
CA LEU A 290 6.53 10.29 15.08
C LEU A 290 6.28 8.79 14.89
N TRP A 291 5.08 8.36 15.29
CA TRP A 291 4.62 6.98 15.23
C TRP A 291 3.25 6.91 14.59
N ASN A 292 2.91 5.75 14.06
CA ASN A 292 1.60 5.44 13.52
C ASN A 292 0.94 4.36 14.39
N LEU A 293 -0.13 4.72 15.08
CA LEU A 293 -0.98 3.81 15.83
C LEU A 293 -2.13 3.37 14.92
N SER A 294 -2.33 2.06 14.78
CA SER A 294 -3.28 1.50 13.83
C SER A 294 -4.26 0.53 14.48
N SER A 295 -5.51 0.54 14.03
CA SER A 295 -6.52 -0.51 14.25
C SER A 295 -6.93 -1.10 12.91
N VAL A 296 -6.86 -2.43 12.78
CA VAL A 296 -7.18 -3.12 11.53
C VAL A 296 -8.50 -3.86 11.66
N ILE A 297 -9.39 -3.64 10.72
CA ILE A 297 -10.64 -4.38 10.55
C ILE A 297 -10.43 -5.35 9.37
N PRO A 298 -10.17 -6.63 9.64
CA PRO A 298 -9.94 -7.62 8.60
C PRO A 298 -11.16 -7.78 7.70
N SER A 299 -10.92 -7.92 6.40
CA SER A 299 -11.95 -8.29 5.42
C SER A 299 -13.17 -7.38 5.37
N SER A 300 -13.09 -6.08 5.70
CA SER A 300 -14.25 -5.19 5.68
C SER A 300 -14.91 -5.14 4.30
N GLY A 301 -14.19 -4.68 3.28
CA GLY A 301 -14.69 -4.62 1.90
C GLY A 301 -14.87 -5.99 1.26
N ALA A 302 -13.98 -6.94 1.57
CA ALA A 302 -14.10 -8.30 1.04
C ALA A 302 -15.36 -9.00 1.57
N ALA A 303 -15.70 -8.83 2.85
CA ALA A 303 -16.91 -9.39 3.44
C ALA A 303 -18.17 -8.73 2.85
N PHE A 304 -18.15 -7.41 2.61
CA PHE A 304 -19.26 -6.74 1.95
C PHE A 304 -19.43 -7.21 0.50
N SER A 305 -18.32 -7.38 -0.24
CA SER A 305 -18.38 -7.96 -1.59
C SER A 305 -18.98 -9.37 -1.58
N ALA A 306 -18.57 -10.22 -0.65
CA ALA A 306 -19.10 -11.57 -0.51
C ALA A 306 -20.61 -11.55 -0.18
N PHE A 307 -21.04 -10.66 0.71
CA PHE A 307 -22.46 -10.43 1.02
C PHE A 307 -23.24 -10.04 -0.24
N LEU A 308 -22.74 -9.10 -1.05
CA LEU A 308 -23.41 -8.68 -2.27
C LEU A 308 -23.52 -9.81 -3.29
N VAL A 309 -22.43 -10.56 -3.50
CA VAL A 309 -22.43 -11.72 -4.42
C VAL A 309 -23.44 -12.78 -3.99
N SER A 310 -23.55 -13.08 -2.68
CA SER A 310 -24.54 -14.05 -2.17
C SER A 310 -25.99 -13.61 -2.38
N HIS A 311 -26.23 -12.33 -2.65
CA HIS A 311 -27.55 -11.75 -2.95
C HIS A 311 -27.73 -11.40 -4.45
N GLY A 312 -26.86 -11.93 -5.32
CA GLY A 312 -26.99 -11.80 -6.79
C GLY A 312 -26.51 -10.49 -7.38
N PHE A 313 -25.80 -9.65 -6.61
CA PHE A 313 -25.14 -8.46 -7.14
C PHE A 313 -23.80 -8.83 -7.78
N LEU A 314 -23.50 -8.22 -8.91
CA LEU A 314 -22.22 -8.41 -9.59
C LEU A 314 -21.26 -7.23 -9.31
N GLY A 315 -20.00 -7.52 -9.23
CA GLY A 315 -18.80 -6.75 -8.88
C GLY A 315 -18.78 -5.21 -8.83
N ASN A 316 -19.67 -4.48 -9.50
CA ASN A 316 -19.68 -3.01 -9.53
C ASN A 316 -20.97 -2.37 -9.00
N ASP A 317 -21.89 -3.17 -8.47
CA ASP A 317 -23.23 -2.71 -8.07
C ASP A 317 -23.25 -2.14 -6.63
N TYR A 318 -22.08 -1.78 -6.07
CA TYR A 318 -21.98 -1.26 -4.69
C TYR A 318 -22.86 -0.05 -4.42
N ILE A 319 -23.01 0.86 -5.40
CA ILE A 319 -23.82 2.07 -5.24
C ILE A 319 -25.29 1.70 -5.16
N ALA A 320 -25.80 0.95 -6.15
CA ALA A 320 -27.19 0.52 -6.19
C ALA A 320 -27.56 -0.36 -4.98
N ALA A 321 -26.64 -1.21 -4.53
CA ALA A 321 -26.83 -2.00 -3.32
C ALA A 321 -26.95 -1.13 -2.07
N MET A 322 -26.08 -0.12 -1.91
CA MET A 322 -26.13 0.80 -0.78
C MET A 322 -27.37 1.68 -0.81
N GLU A 323 -27.85 2.12 -1.98
CA GLU A 323 -29.13 2.84 -2.12
C GLU A 323 -30.27 2.01 -1.51
N ARG A 324 -30.42 0.74 -1.91
CA ARG A 324 -31.44 -0.17 -1.36
C ARG A 324 -31.26 -0.44 0.14
N ILE A 325 -30.02 -0.58 0.61
CA ILE A 325 -29.72 -0.82 2.02
C ILE A 325 -30.09 0.40 2.88
N THR A 326 -29.86 1.61 2.37
CA THR A 326 -30.14 2.84 3.11
C THR A 326 -31.61 3.22 3.13
N GLU A 327 -32.45 2.65 2.22
CA GLU A 327 -33.91 2.77 2.28
C GLU A 327 -34.51 2.06 3.50
N GLU A 328 -33.85 1.02 4.04
CA GLU A 328 -34.31 0.34 5.25
C GLU A 328 -34.17 1.27 6.46
N PRO A 329 -35.27 1.53 7.19
CA PRO A 329 -35.23 2.42 8.34
C PRO A 329 -34.35 1.91 9.49
N PHE A 330 -33.81 2.84 10.27
CA PHE A 330 -33.08 2.49 11.50
C PHE A 330 -33.98 1.76 12.50
N VAL A 331 -33.52 0.63 13.01
CA VAL A 331 -34.14 -0.14 14.07
C VAL A 331 -33.32 -0.03 15.35
N ALA A 332 -33.90 0.54 16.41
CA ALA A 332 -33.23 0.75 17.68
C ALA A 332 -32.95 -0.57 18.44
N SER A 333 -33.91 -1.49 18.42
CA SER A 333 -33.81 -2.79 19.08
C SER A 333 -34.51 -3.86 18.24
N GLY A 334 -34.04 -5.09 18.34
CA GLY A 334 -34.57 -6.22 17.55
C GLY A 334 -33.82 -6.43 16.23
N ALA A 335 -34.31 -7.40 15.45
CA ALA A 335 -33.71 -7.76 14.16
C ALA A 335 -34.31 -6.93 13.03
N TYR A 336 -33.50 -6.69 11.99
CA TYR A 336 -33.98 -6.18 10.73
C TYR A 336 -34.77 -7.24 9.96
N PRO A 337 -35.67 -6.84 9.03
CA PRO A 337 -36.40 -7.78 8.18
C PRO A 337 -35.48 -8.72 7.40
N GLU A 338 -35.95 -9.92 7.07
CA GLU A 338 -35.24 -10.92 6.25
C GLU A 338 -35.26 -10.58 4.75
N THR A 339 -35.25 -9.30 4.42
CA THR A 339 -35.09 -8.75 3.07
C THR A 339 -33.65 -8.43 2.79
N PHE A 340 -33.28 -8.28 1.51
CA PHE A 340 -31.94 -7.81 1.16
C PHE A 340 -31.58 -6.48 1.85
N ALA A 341 -32.51 -5.52 1.86
CA ALA A 341 -32.32 -4.22 2.49
C ALA A 341 -32.09 -4.35 4.00
N GLY A 342 -32.91 -5.14 4.69
CA GLY A 342 -32.80 -5.36 6.13
C GLY A 342 -31.54 -6.12 6.52
N GLN A 343 -31.21 -7.21 5.84
CA GLN A 343 -29.97 -7.96 6.06
C GLN A 343 -28.74 -7.10 5.74
N GLY A 344 -28.79 -6.33 4.64
CA GLY A 344 -27.75 -5.40 4.26
C GLY A 344 -27.54 -4.29 5.29
N ARG A 345 -28.63 -3.75 5.85
CA ARG A 345 -28.58 -2.74 6.91
C ARG A 345 -27.91 -3.28 8.16
N ALA A 346 -28.30 -4.48 8.61
CA ALA A 346 -27.65 -5.14 9.74
C ALA A 346 -26.16 -5.37 9.49
N PHE A 347 -25.81 -5.80 8.28
CA PHE A 347 -24.42 -6.05 7.89
C PHE A 347 -23.56 -4.78 7.95
N VAL A 348 -23.98 -3.69 7.30
CA VAL A 348 -23.20 -2.45 7.24
C VAL A 348 -23.14 -1.75 8.61
N GLU A 349 -24.19 -1.85 9.44
CA GLU A 349 -24.15 -1.38 10.83
C GLU A 349 -23.14 -2.17 11.66
N GLY A 350 -23.16 -3.51 11.54
CA GLY A 350 -22.19 -4.37 12.21
C GLY A 350 -20.75 -4.07 11.81
N LEU A 351 -20.51 -3.75 10.55
CA LEU A 351 -19.21 -3.30 10.06
C LEU A 351 -18.83 -1.95 10.66
N ALA A 352 -19.75 -0.97 10.63
CA ALA A 352 -19.50 0.36 11.18
C ALA A 352 -19.28 0.34 12.70
N PHE A 353 -19.91 -0.58 13.44
CA PHE A 353 -19.63 -0.78 14.85
C PHE A 353 -18.22 -1.33 15.12
N ARG A 354 -17.69 -2.18 14.23
CA ARG A 354 -16.28 -2.60 14.32
C ARG A 354 -15.34 -1.44 14.07
N ILE A 355 -15.65 -0.58 13.09
CA ILE A 355 -14.91 0.65 12.80
C ILE A 355 -14.95 1.59 14.02
N ARG A 356 -16.13 1.77 14.62
CA ARG A 356 -16.30 2.57 15.84
C ARG A 356 -15.41 2.09 16.99
N ARG A 357 -15.39 0.77 17.25
CA ARG A 357 -14.47 0.20 18.28
C ARG A 357 -13.01 0.51 17.97
N GLY A 358 -12.63 0.44 16.67
CA GLY A 358 -11.29 0.82 16.23
C GLY A 358 -10.98 2.30 16.49
N CYS A 359 -11.90 3.21 16.15
CA CYS A 359 -11.76 4.65 16.45
C CYS A 359 -11.66 4.88 17.96
N ASP A 360 -12.55 4.28 18.75
CA ASP A 360 -12.56 4.42 20.23
C ASP A 360 -11.21 3.98 20.81
N ALA A 361 -10.67 2.84 20.39
CA ALA A 361 -9.38 2.33 20.86
C ALA A 361 -8.23 3.28 20.49
N LEU A 362 -8.20 3.80 19.26
CA LEU A 362 -7.17 4.74 18.83
C LEU A 362 -7.26 6.06 19.57
N GLU A 363 -8.46 6.62 19.74
CA GLU A 363 -8.70 7.89 20.42
C GLU A 363 -8.37 7.80 21.92
N GLN A 364 -8.79 6.72 22.59
CA GLN A 364 -8.45 6.49 24.02
C GLN A 364 -6.94 6.33 24.22
N THR A 365 -6.27 5.63 23.30
CA THR A 365 -4.82 5.37 23.42
C THR A 365 -3.99 6.59 23.09
N SER A 366 -4.37 7.33 22.04
CA SER A 366 -3.62 8.49 21.55
C SER A 366 -3.94 9.79 22.27
N GLY A 367 -5.13 9.90 22.87
CA GLY A 367 -5.67 11.15 23.41
C GLY A 367 -6.18 12.14 22.35
N PHE A 368 -6.11 11.80 21.07
CA PHE A 368 -6.61 12.63 19.97
C PHE A 368 -8.02 12.19 19.54
N ARG A 369 -8.81 13.16 19.09
CA ARG A 369 -10.09 12.91 18.40
C ARG A 369 -10.04 13.55 17.03
N PRO A 370 -9.43 12.86 16.05
CA PRO A 370 -9.14 13.43 14.76
C PRO A 370 -10.34 13.42 13.81
N VAL A 371 -10.21 14.18 12.71
CA VAL A 371 -10.93 13.94 11.48
C VAL A 371 -10.17 12.86 10.70
N TYR A 372 -10.87 11.82 10.24
CA TYR A 372 -10.26 10.72 9.49
C TYR A 372 -10.28 11.02 8.00
N THR A 373 -9.13 11.16 7.36
CA THR A 373 -9.05 11.30 5.89
C THR A 373 -9.32 9.95 5.24
N LEU A 374 -10.32 9.90 4.37
CA LEU A 374 -10.72 8.69 3.66
C LEU A 374 -9.74 8.34 2.53
N SER A 375 -9.42 7.07 2.38
CA SER A 375 -8.67 6.52 1.25
C SER A 375 -9.17 5.14 0.86
N GLY A 376 -8.97 4.80 -0.43
CA GLY A 376 -9.31 3.50 -0.98
C GLY A 376 -10.71 3.41 -1.59
N GLY A 377 -11.04 2.22 -2.10
CA GLY A 377 -12.23 2.02 -2.93
C GLY A 377 -13.57 2.31 -2.24
N GLN A 378 -13.67 2.10 -0.93
CA GLN A 378 -14.91 2.37 -0.18
C GLN A 378 -15.22 3.87 -0.07
N ALA A 379 -14.22 4.76 -0.19
CA ALA A 379 -14.40 6.20 -0.16
C ALA A 379 -15.24 6.74 -1.33
N HIS A 380 -15.40 5.97 -2.40
CA HIS A 380 -16.24 6.36 -3.54
C HIS A 380 -17.75 6.19 -3.29
N ASN A 381 -18.14 5.48 -2.22
CA ASN A 381 -19.55 5.30 -1.88
C ASN A 381 -19.98 6.36 -0.85
N THR A 382 -20.68 7.40 -1.32
CA THR A 382 -21.07 8.54 -0.49
C THR A 382 -22.08 8.18 0.59
N LEU A 383 -22.96 7.21 0.32
CA LEU A 383 -23.95 6.71 1.31
C LEU A 383 -23.25 5.96 2.43
N TRP A 384 -22.29 5.11 2.08
CA TRP A 384 -21.46 4.43 3.07
C TRP A 384 -20.65 5.40 3.94
N CYS A 385 -20.03 6.42 3.32
CA CYS A 385 -19.24 7.42 4.05
C CYS A 385 -20.10 8.20 5.06
N GLN A 386 -21.32 8.62 4.67
CA GLN A 386 -22.24 9.29 5.60
C GLN A 386 -22.70 8.35 6.70
N MET A 387 -23.12 7.14 6.35
CA MET A 387 -23.55 6.14 7.32
C MET A 387 -22.46 5.77 8.32
N LYS A 388 -21.21 5.69 7.85
CA LYS A 388 -20.02 5.52 8.70
C LYS A 388 -19.87 6.68 9.69
N ALA A 389 -20.04 7.93 9.23
CA ALA A 389 -19.99 9.10 10.11
C ALA A 389 -21.08 9.05 11.19
N ASP A 390 -22.33 8.79 10.80
CA ASP A 390 -23.48 8.74 11.72
C ASP A 390 -23.33 7.64 12.77
N ILE A 391 -22.87 6.45 12.39
CA ILE A 391 -22.74 5.30 13.29
C ILE A 391 -21.53 5.45 14.22
N THR A 392 -20.42 5.95 13.71
CA THR A 392 -19.20 6.10 14.52
C THR A 392 -19.22 7.37 15.38
N GLY A 393 -20.02 8.38 15.01
CA GLY A 393 -20.01 9.70 15.63
C GLY A 393 -18.72 10.47 15.36
N ARG A 394 -18.07 10.22 14.20
CA ARG A 394 -16.80 10.84 13.76
C ARG A 394 -16.95 11.53 12.44
N THR A 395 -16.15 12.57 12.24
CA THR A 395 -16.06 13.27 10.97
C THR A 395 -15.05 12.58 10.06
N PHE A 396 -15.44 12.36 8.80
CA PHE A 396 -14.57 11.83 7.75
C PHE A 396 -14.39 12.85 6.65
N ALA A 397 -13.15 13.03 6.19
CA ALA A 397 -12.79 13.94 5.11
C ALA A 397 -12.54 13.17 3.82
N LEU A 398 -13.30 13.43 2.77
CA LEU A 398 -13.11 12.85 1.45
C LEU A 398 -12.21 13.76 0.61
N PRO A 399 -11.01 13.33 0.20
CA PRO A 399 -10.20 14.08 -0.74
C PRO A 399 -10.79 14.05 -2.17
N TYR A 400 -10.37 14.97 -3.04
CA TYR A 400 -10.76 14.96 -4.46
C TYR A 400 -10.30 13.67 -5.16
N PHE A 401 -9.17 13.12 -4.71
CA PHE A 401 -8.66 11.84 -5.20
C PHE A 401 -8.42 10.90 -4.01
N ALA A 402 -9.15 9.81 -3.98
CA ALA A 402 -9.22 8.92 -2.82
C ALA A 402 -8.20 7.75 -2.86
N ASP A 403 -7.47 7.54 -3.97
CA ASP A 403 -6.37 6.58 -4.01
C ASP A 403 -5.11 7.23 -3.42
N GLY A 404 -5.05 7.29 -2.09
CA GLY A 404 -4.01 7.99 -1.32
C GLY A 404 -2.61 7.48 -1.61
N GLU A 405 -2.45 6.22 -1.99
CA GLU A 405 -1.17 5.62 -2.35
C GLU A 405 -0.47 6.42 -3.46
N LEU A 406 -1.21 6.81 -4.49
CA LEU A 406 -0.66 7.55 -5.64
C LEU A 406 -0.33 9.01 -5.31
N ILE A 407 -1.09 9.64 -4.41
CA ILE A 407 -0.75 10.97 -3.88
C ILE A 407 0.49 10.88 -2.98
N GLY A 408 0.61 9.81 -2.21
CA GLY A 408 1.79 9.52 -1.39
C GLY A 408 3.05 9.33 -2.22
N ASP A 409 2.94 8.59 -3.34
CA ASP A 409 4.02 8.42 -4.31
C ASP A 409 4.45 9.77 -4.90
N ALA A 410 3.49 10.62 -5.28
CA ALA A 410 3.78 11.96 -5.79
C ALA A 410 4.48 12.83 -4.74
N ALA A 411 4.01 12.81 -3.48
CA ALA A 411 4.63 13.55 -2.39
C ALA A 411 6.07 13.07 -2.14
N LEU A 412 6.28 11.77 -2.12
CA LEU A 412 7.61 11.18 -1.91
C LEU A 412 8.56 11.49 -3.06
N ALA A 413 8.06 11.49 -4.30
CA ALA A 413 8.84 11.87 -5.47
C ALA A 413 9.27 13.33 -5.44
N LEU A 414 8.35 14.24 -5.12
CA LEU A 414 8.65 15.66 -4.99
C LEU A 414 9.65 15.92 -3.85
N TYR A 415 9.50 15.22 -2.73
CA TYR A 415 10.45 15.26 -1.62
C TYR A 415 11.85 14.82 -2.08
N GLY A 416 11.95 13.69 -2.78
CA GLY A 416 13.21 13.16 -3.30
C GLY A 416 13.88 14.09 -4.29
N LEU A 417 13.15 14.62 -5.27
CA LEU A 417 13.63 15.59 -6.23
C LEU A 417 14.08 16.91 -5.58
N GLY A 418 13.38 17.34 -4.52
CA GLY A 418 13.72 18.52 -3.74
C GLY A 418 15.03 18.36 -3.00
N ASN A 419 15.22 17.22 -2.34
CA ASN A 419 16.45 16.90 -1.61
C ASN A 419 17.65 16.76 -2.54
N ASP A 420 17.49 16.09 -3.68
CA ASP A 420 18.55 15.94 -4.69
C ASP A 420 19.03 17.31 -5.22
N LYS A 421 18.11 18.28 -5.32
CA LYS A 421 18.40 19.67 -5.71
C LYS A 421 18.76 20.59 -4.53
N GLY A 422 18.89 20.06 -3.31
CA GLY A 422 19.24 20.84 -2.10
C GLY A 422 18.14 21.79 -1.59
N ARG A 423 16.88 21.57 -1.97
CA ARG A 423 15.75 22.44 -1.55
C ARG A 423 15.24 22.13 -0.15
N GLY A 424 15.41 20.90 0.38
CA GLY A 424 15.14 20.49 1.77
C GLY A 424 13.71 20.70 2.26
N GLU A 425 12.68 20.60 1.38
CA GLU A 425 11.29 20.76 1.77
C GLU A 425 10.82 19.56 2.63
N ASN A 426 10.03 19.83 3.67
CA ASN A 426 9.51 18.77 4.55
C ASN A 426 8.42 17.95 3.86
N LEU A 427 8.52 16.61 3.95
CA LEU A 427 7.55 15.67 3.34
C LEU A 427 6.10 15.93 3.79
N ALA A 428 5.88 16.26 5.07
CA ALA A 428 4.53 16.54 5.58
C ALA A 428 3.92 17.79 4.94
N LEU A 429 4.72 18.82 4.68
CA LEU A 429 4.27 20.04 3.99
C LEU A 429 3.96 19.77 2.52
N ILE A 430 4.79 18.97 1.84
CA ILE A 430 4.54 18.54 0.45
C ILE A 430 3.21 17.78 0.40
N ALA A 431 3.02 16.77 1.26
CA ALA A 431 1.81 15.98 1.31
C ALA A 431 0.57 16.86 1.56
N GLN A 432 0.65 17.79 2.52
CA GLN A 432 -0.42 18.72 2.82
C GLN A 432 -0.82 19.59 1.61
N ARG A 433 0.15 20.03 0.79
CA ARG A 433 -0.09 20.80 -0.43
C ARG A 433 -0.82 19.97 -1.49
N LEU A 434 -0.53 18.68 -1.62
CA LEU A 434 -1.13 17.81 -2.63
C LEU A 434 -2.55 17.36 -2.25
N ILE A 435 -2.87 17.29 -0.95
CA ILE A 435 -4.15 16.78 -0.46
C ILE A 435 -5.18 17.90 -0.46
N ARG A 436 -6.21 17.74 -1.30
CA ARG A 436 -7.32 18.70 -1.38
C ARG A 436 -8.60 18.01 -0.97
N ILE A 437 -9.25 18.51 0.11
CA ILE A 437 -10.50 17.93 0.60
C ILE A 437 -11.66 18.42 -0.26
N LYS A 438 -12.44 17.47 -0.74
CA LYS A 438 -13.64 17.71 -1.55
C LYS A 438 -14.87 17.90 -0.67
N ARG A 439 -14.97 17.12 0.43
CA ARG A 439 -16.16 17.10 1.28
C ARG A 439 -15.83 16.52 2.65
N TYR A 440 -16.57 17.00 3.64
CA TYR A 440 -16.62 16.39 4.97
C TYR A 440 -17.94 15.64 5.13
N TYR A 441 -17.91 14.47 5.76
CA TYR A 441 -19.05 13.73 6.25
C TYR A 441 -19.08 13.90 7.76
N GLU A 442 -19.93 14.80 8.21
CA GLU A 442 -20.17 15.03 9.62
C GLU A 442 -21.33 14.12 10.09
N PRO A 443 -21.28 13.60 11.34
CA PRO A 443 -22.35 12.79 11.87
C PRO A 443 -23.63 13.64 12.06
N ASP A 444 -24.78 13.11 11.64
CA ASP A 444 -26.07 13.65 12.07
C ASP A 444 -26.21 13.45 13.60
N ALA A 445 -26.39 14.51 14.35
CA ALA A 445 -26.36 14.47 15.81
C ALA A 445 -27.45 13.56 16.40
N ALA A 446 -28.66 13.54 15.82
CA ALA A 446 -29.76 12.72 16.29
C ALA A 446 -29.52 11.23 15.98
N LEU A 447 -29.04 10.91 14.76
CA LEU A 447 -28.68 9.55 14.40
C LEU A 447 -27.49 9.03 15.20
N ALA A 448 -26.46 9.83 15.38
CA ALA A 448 -25.27 9.46 16.15
C ALA A 448 -25.62 9.15 17.62
N HIS A 449 -26.54 9.90 18.21
CA HIS A 449 -27.06 9.59 19.54
C HIS A 449 -27.75 8.23 19.57
N ARG A 450 -28.69 7.99 18.68
CA ARG A 450 -29.42 6.70 18.56
C ARG A 450 -28.50 5.53 18.31
N TYR A 451 -27.47 5.70 17.44
CA TYR A 451 -26.45 4.67 17.22
C TYR A 451 -25.57 4.44 18.43
N THR A 452 -25.34 5.48 19.25
CA THR A 452 -24.58 5.32 20.48
C THR A 452 -25.35 4.45 21.49
N GLU A 453 -26.64 4.67 21.67
CA GLU A 453 -27.48 3.83 22.53
C GLU A 453 -27.49 2.38 22.03
N LYS A 454 -27.69 2.18 20.72
CA LYS A 454 -27.68 0.84 20.09
C LYS A 454 -26.32 0.16 20.26
N PHE A 455 -25.21 0.85 20.08
CA PHE A 455 -23.86 0.34 20.23
C PHE A 455 -23.57 -0.14 21.67
N LEU A 456 -23.97 0.65 22.67
CA LEU A 456 -23.79 0.31 24.08
C LEU A 456 -24.60 -0.93 24.46
N SER A 457 -25.87 -1.05 24.03
CA SER A 457 -26.69 -2.22 24.28
C SER A 457 -26.14 -3.52 23.67
N HIS A 458 -25.43 -3.43 22.51
CA HIS A 458 -24.75 -4.58 21.90
C HIS A 458 -23.43 -4.95 22.57
N SER A 459 -22.80 -4.03 23.27
CA SER A 459 -21.53 -4.27 23.97
C SER A 459 -21.73 -5.01 25.30
N GLU A 460 -22.93 -4.93 25.89
CA GLU A 460 -23.28 -5.63 27.13
C GLU A 460 -23.66 -7.08 26.91
N THR A 461 -23.92 -7.49 25.65
CA THR A 461 -24.37 -8.85 25.28
C THR A 461 -23.32 -9.69 24.53
N ALA A 462 -22.12 -9.12 24.26
CA ALA A 462 -21.00 -9.76 23.55
C ALA A 462 -19.79 -9.95 24.47
#